data_619fec7ac2ef22e9558831320fb22450
#
_entry.id   619fec7ac2ef22e9558831320fb22450
#
_cell.length_a   1.000
_cell.length_b   1.000
_cell.length_c   1.000
_cell.angle_alpha   90.00
_cell.angle_beta   90.00
_cell.angle_gamma   90.00
#
_symmetry.space_group_name_H-M   'P 1'
#
loop_
_entity.id
_entity.type
_entity.pdbx_description
1 polymer ?
#
loop_
_entity_poly.entity_id
_entity_poly.type
_entity_poly.pdbx_seq_one_letter_code
_entity_poly.pdbx_strand_id
1 'polypeptide(L)'
;ISSLFQMENRPKTLITHPALQRFLFNENAFVNRPALGILPPENFPDKLFESLLSIAPSGMSRVQTMACGSCSNENAFKSMFIWYRNKERGYASPSEQEVDTCMINQSPGCPDLSILSFMGAFHGRTMGCLAATHSKAIHKLDIPSFDWPIAPFPKLQYPLEEFVRENAQEEARCLEEVEDLIVKWRQKGRPVAGIVIEPIQAEGGDNHASPDFFSKLRNIARKHGCAFHVDEVQTGGGTTGKFWAHEHWGLDDPADVVSFSKKLLTGGYYHRDELLADKPYRIFNTWMGDPSKNLFLSEVLNVIRRENLLEEVTRSGKALLQGLYALQTQYPHILSRTRGQGTFCAIDTCNDATRDSIMLKARNKGLFMGSCGEKTIRFRPALVFKEYHVHQLLNILNDILAEHK
;
A
#
# COMPACT_ATOMS: atom_id res chain seq x y z
N ILE A 1 5.41 -5.94 -11.87
CA ILE A 1 6.11 -5.41 -13.05
C ILE A 1 6.54 -3.97 -12.82
N SER A 2 5.66 -3.06 -12.33
CA SER A 2 6.06 -1.68 -11.99
C SER A 2 7.16 -1.57 -10.93
N SER A 3 7.24 -2.52 -9.99
CA SER A 3 8.31 -2.58 -9.00
C SER A 3 9.65 -3.09 -9.57
N LEU A 4 9.63 -3.92 -10.59
CA LEU A 4 10.85 -4.36 -11.27
C LEU A 4 11.51 -3.22 -12.04
N PHE A 5 10.72 -2.37 -12.71
CA PHE A 5 11.25 -1.22 -13.44
C PHE A 5 11.78 -0.09 -12.55
N GLN A 6 11.28 0.03 -11.32
CA GLN A 6 11.89 0.89 -10.31
C GLN A 6 13.24 0.35 -9.81
N MET A 7 13.53 -0.95 -10.02
CA MET A 7 14.83 -1.55 -9.68
C MET A 7 15.92 -1.23 -10.70
N GLU A 8 15.60 -0.98 -11.97
CA GLU A 8 16.59 -0.63 -13.00
C GLU A 8 17.21 0.75 -12.79
N ASN A 9 16.49 1.67 -12.15
CA ASN A 9 16.99 2.99 -11.78
C ASN A 9 17.59 3.05 -10.35
N ARG A 10 17.82 1.90 -9.70
CA ARG A 10 18.63 1.88 -8.47
C ARG A 10 20.05 2.27 -8.82
N PRO A 11 20.64 3.24 -8.12
CA PRO A 11 22.01 3.60 -8.38
C PRO A 11 22.89 2.36 -8.22
N LYS A 12 23.81 2.15 -9.14
CA LYS A 12 24.87 1.12 -9.05
C LYS A 12 25.53 1.11 -7.67
N THR A 13 25.53 2.23 -6.98
CA THR A 13 26.00 2.42 -5.60
C THR A 13 25.32 1.52 -4.56
N LEU A 14 24.04 1.16 -4.70
CA LEU A 14 23.39 0.22 -3.76
C LEU A 14 23.84 -1.23 -4.02
N ILE A 15 23.97 -1.62 -5.30
CA ILE A 15 24.42 -2.98 -5.67
C ILE A 15 25.91 -3.16 -5.39
N THR A 16 26.71 -2.09 -5.49
CA THR A 16 28.17 -2.11 -5.26
C THR A 16 28.58 -1.70 -3.85
N HIS A 17 27.60 -1.41 -2.96
CA HIS A 17 27.92 -1.03 -1.59
C HIS A 17 28.69 -2.15 -0.88
N PRO A 18 29.85 -1.87 -0.21
CA PRO A 18 30.69 -2.91 0.39
C PRO A 18 29.97 -3.81 1.39
N ALA A 19 28.98 -3.28 2.14
CA ALA A 19 28.18 -4.07 3.05
C ALA A 19 27.30 -5.08 2.30
N LEU A 20 26.63 -4.67 1.19
CA LEU A 20 25.85 -5.59 0.36
C LEU A 20 26.75 -6.64 -0.32
N GLN A 21 27.94 -6.28 -0.75
CA GLN A 21 28.91 -7.25 -1.29
C GLN A 21 29.33 -8.29 -0.25
N ARG A 22 29.53 -7.90 1.02
CA ARG A 22 29.81 -8.86 2.10
C ARG A 22 28.67 -9.87 2.29
N PHE A 23 27.43 -9.46 2.11
CA PHE A 23 26.28 -10.38 2.16
C PHE A 23 26.22 -11.31 0.95
N LEU A 24 26.62 -10.85 -0.24
CA LEU A 24 26.67 -11.67 -1.44
C LEU A 24 27.72 -12.81 -1.31
N PHE A 25 28.75 -12.64 -0.49
CA PHE A 25 29.74 -13.67 -0.18
C PHE A 25 29.35 -14.58 1.00
N ASN A 26 28.24 -14.33 1.68
CA ASN A 26 27.71 -15.22 2.71
C ASN A 26 26.83 -16.30 2.06
N GLU A 27 27.47 -17.37 1.59
CA GLU A 27 26.82 -18.48 0.89
C GLU A 27 25.65 -19.08 1.68
N ASN A 28 25.72 -19.10 3.01
CA ASN A 28 24.65 -19.66 3.86
C ASN A 28 23.32 -18.92 3.77
N ALA A 29 23.32 -17.59 3.58
CA ALA A 29 22.09 -16.82 3.52
C ALA A 29 21.29 -17.05 2.22
N PHE A 30 21.96 -17.48 1.14
CA PHE A 30 21.38 -17.69 -0.18
C PHE A 30 21.14 -19.18 -0.49
N VAL A 31 22.05 -20.04 -0.12
CA VAL A 31 22.01 -21.47 -0.42
C VAL A 31 21.19 -22.24 0.62
N ASN A 32 21.40 -21.94 1.90
CA ASN A 32 20.69 -22.58 3.01
C ASN A 32 19.53 -21.68 3.51
N ARG A 33 18.69 -21.22 2.58
CA ARG A 33 17.55 -20.38 2.92
C ARG A 33 16.60 -21.10 3.88
N PRO A 34 16.55 -20.71 5.17
CA PRO A 34 15.63 -21.35 6.10
C PRO A 34 14.19 -20.92 5.83
N ALA A 35 13.25 -21.82 6.02
CA ALA A 35 11.83 -21.51 6.08
C ALA A 35 11.56 -20.78 7.41
N LEU A 36 11.35 -19.47 7.37
CA LEU A 36 11.23 -18.60 8.56
C LEU A 36 10.10 -19.02 9.50
N GLY A 37 9.05 -19.65 8.98
CA GLY A 37 7.94 -20.15 9.79
C GLY A 37 8.29 -21.36 10.65
N ILE A 38 9.40 -22.09 10.36
CA ILE A 38 9.75 -23.33 11.02
C ILE A 38 11.13 -23.25 11.68
N LEU A 39 12.13 -22.80 10.95
CA LEU A 39 13.56 -22.82 11.36
C LEU A 39 14.20 -21.45 11.11
N PRO A 40 13.75 -20.38 11.80
CA PRO A 40 14.44 -19.09 11.69
C PRO A 40 15.83 -19.20 12.28
N PRO A 41 16.83 -18.43 11.78
CA PRO A 41 18.13 -18.32 12.44
C PRO A 41 17.98 -17.81 13.88
N GLU A 42 18.88 -18.25 14.78
CA GLU A 42 18.84 -17.85 16.20
C GLU A 42 18.79 -16.32 16.40
N ASN A 43 19.53 -15.58 15.59
CA ASN A 43 19.59 -14.11 15.65
C ASN A 43 18.50 -13.41 14.81
N PHE A 44 17.50 -14.14 14.32
CA PHE A 44 16.46 -13.53 13.47
C PHE A 44 15.61 -12.46 14.18
N PRO A 45 15.25 -12.62 15.48
CA PRO A 45 14.57 -11.55 16.23
C PRO A 45 15.39 -10.26 16.29
N ASP A 46 16.70 -10.34 16.52
CA ASP A 46 17.58 -9.17 16.53
C ASP A 46 17.62 -8.48 15.16
N LYS A 47 17.67 -9.27 14.09
CA LYS A 47 17.62 -8.75 12.72
C LYS A 47 16.27 -8.09 12.36
N LEU A 48 15.17 -8.59 12.88
CA LEU A 48 13.87 -7.93 12.76
C LEU A 48 13.85 -6.62 13.55
N PHE A 49 14.44 -6.59 14.73
CA PHE A 49 14.51 -5.37 15.54
C PHE A 49 15.37 -4.29 14.88
N GLU A 50 16.54 -4.65 14.36
CA GLU A 50 17.44 -3.73 13.64
C GLU A 50 16.84 -3.20 12.31
N SER A 51 15.99 -3.97 11.66
CA SER A 51 15.37 -3.62 10.37
C SER A 51 13.92 -3.19 10.50
N LEU A 52 12.99 -4.11 10.42
CA LEU A 52 11.55 -3.82 10.34
C LEU A 52 11.00 -3.13 11.59
N LEU A 53 11.37 -3.57 12.80
CA LEU A 53 10.87 -2.94 14.02
C LEU A 53 11.47 -1.55 14.27
N SER A 54 12.66 -1.26 13.71
CA SER A 54 13.26 0.09 13.80
C SER A 54 12.50 1.17 13.01
N ILE A 55 11.61 0.76 12.13
CA ILE A 55 10.76 1.62 11.29
C ILE A 55 9.27 1.34 11.49
N ALA A 56 8.92 0.63 12.56
CA ALA A 56 7.52 0.31 12.82
C ALA A 56 6.65 1.56 12.94
N PRO A 57 5.44 1.56 12.36
CA PRO A 57 4.50 2.65 12.55
C PRO A 57 4.16 2.87 14.04
N SER A 58 3.81 4.11 14.40
CA SER A 58 3.42 4.45 15.77
C SER A 58 2.35 3.51 16.31
N GLY A 59 2.52 3.07 17.56
CA GLY A 59 1.59 2.18 18.25
C GLY A 59 1.67 0.71 17.85
N MET A 60 2.65 0.32 17.00
CA MET A 60 2.81 -1.06 16.55
C MET A 60 4.12 -1.67 17.05
N SER A 61 4.01 -2.76 17.80
CA SER A 61 5.15 -3.48 18.39
C SER A 61 5.38 -4.86 17.76
N ARG A 62 4.49 -5.31 16.88
CA ARG A 62 4.52 -6.63 16.26
C ARG A 62 4.66 -6.52 14.76
N VAL A 63 5.43 -7.43 14.18
CA VAL A 63 5.57 -7.59 12.73
C VAL A 63 5.46 -9.05 12.34
N GLN A 64 4.66 -9.33 11.32
CA GLN A 64 4.58 -10.63 10.68
C GLN A 64 5.17 -10.51 9.28
N THR A 65 6.27 -11.22 9.02
CA THR A 65 6.92 -11.22 7.69
C THR A 65 6.17 -12.13 6.71
N MET A 66 6.14 -11.71 5.44
CA MET A 66 5.49 -12.40 4.33
C MET A 66 6.31 -12.26 3.04
N ALA A 67 6.00 -13.06 2.01
CA ALA A 67 6.75 -13.06 0.76
C ALA A 67 6.48 -11.83 -0.12
N CYS A 68 5.26 -11.28 -0.09
CA CYS A 68 4.84 -10.16 -0.95
C CYS A 68 3.61 -9.45 -0.38
N GLY A 69 3.20 -8.32 -1.01
CA GLY A 69 2.04 -7.54 -0.57
C GLY A 69 0.72 -8.31 -0.55
N SER A 70 0.46 -9.18 -1.52
CA SER A 70 -0.75 -10.00 -1.51
C SER A 70 -0.77 -10.98 -0.34
N CYS A 71 0.36 -11.65 -0.05
CA CYS A 71 0.48 -12.50 1.14
C CYS A 71 0.32 -11.69 2.43
N SER A 72 0.84 -10.46 2.46
CA SER A 72 0.72 -9.57 3.61
C SER A 72 -0.74 -9.23 3.90
N ASN A 73 -1.46 -8.74 2.90
CA ASN A 73 -2.87 -8.37 3.03
C ASN A 73 -3.77 -9.59 3.33
N GLU A 74 -3.56 -10.71 2.64
CA GLU A 74 -4.33 -11.94 2.87
C GLU A 74 -4.21 -12.44 4.32
N ASN A 75 -2.99 -12.44 4.87
CA ASN A 75 -2.78 -12.86 6.26
C ASN A 75 -3.18 -11.78 7.27
N ALA A 76 -3.10 -10.49 6.91
CA ALA A 76 -3.69 -9.41 7.69
C ALA A 76 -5.22 -9.57 7.82
N PHE A 77 -5.92 -9.90 6.73
CA PHE A 77 -7.37 -10.20 6.77
C PHE A 77 -7.67 -11.39 7.69
N LYS A 78 -6.87 -12.47 7.61
CA LYS A 78 -6.99 -13.61 8.53
C LYS A 78 -6.81 -13.19 9.99
N SER A 79 -5.80 -12.35 10.30
CA SER A 79 -5.60 -11.83 11.65
C SER A 79 -6.80 -11.03 12.15
N MET A 80 -7.40 -10.19 11.30
CA MET A 80 -8.60 -9.43 11.63
C MET A 80 -9.82 -10.34 11.88
N PHE A 81 -10.01 -11.40 11.09
CA PHE A 81 -11.08 -12.38 11.32
C PHE A 81 -10.89 -13.16 12.62
N ILE A 82 -9.66 -13.60 12.92
CA ILE A 82 -9.32 -14.29 14.16
C ILE A 82 -9.60 -13.37 15.37
N TRP A 83 -9.10 -12.13 15.31
CA TRP A 83 -9.31 -11.13 16.35
C TRP A 83 -10.81 -10.84 16.58
N TYR A 84 -11.57 -10.63 15.50
CA TYR A 84 -13.01 -10.36 15.58
C TYR A 84 -13.75 -11.50 16.27
N ARG A 85 -13.49 -12.75 15.87
CA ARG A 85 -14.11 -13.94 16.46
C ARG A 85 -13.69 -14.18 17.90
N ASN A 86 -12.43 -13.95 18.24
CA ASN A 86 -11.98 -14.04 19.62
C ASN A 86 -12.70 -13.05 20.51
N LYS A 87 -12.89 -11.81 20.04
CA LYS A 87 -13.65 -10.78 20.74
C LYS A 87 -15.15 -11.16 20.90
N GLU A 88 -15.78 -11.70 19.85
CA GLU A 88 -17.17 -12.18 19.93
C GLU A 88 -17.35 -13.32 20.95
N ARG A 89 -16.36 -14.22 21.06
CA ARG A 89 -16.38 -15.30 22.07
C ARG A 89 -16.02 -14.84 23.48
N GLY A 90 -15.68 -13.58 23.71
CA GLY A 90 -15.10 -13.13 24.98
C GLY A 90 -13.78 -13.81 25.30
N TYR A 91 -12.99 -14.14 24.27
CA TYR A 91 -11.70 -14.86 24.34
C TYR A 91 -11.78 -16.30 24.86
N ALA A 92 -12.96 -16.90 24.91
CA ALA A 92 -13.11 -18.32 25.19
C ALA A 92 -12.59 -19.19 24.02
N SER A 93 -12.22 -20.42 24.32
CA SER A 93 -11.84 -21.40 23.29
C SER A 93 -13.01 -21.69 22.34
N PRO A 94 -12.75 -21.98 21.06
CA PRO A 94 -13.79 -22.43 20.14
C PRO A 94 -14.53 -23.66 20.67
N SER A 95 -15.85 -23.73 20.45
CA SER A 95 -16.66 -24.90 20.78
C SER A 95 -16.34 -26.10 19.87
N GLU A 96 -16.68 -27.32 20.30
CA GLU A 96 -16.53 -28.52 19.46
C GLU A 96 -17.26 -28.34 18.13
N GLN A 97 -18.48 -27.80 18.14
CA GLN A 97 -19.24 -27.51 16.93
C GLN A 97 -18.50 -26.56 15.97
N GLU A 98 -17.84 -25.52 16.48
CA GLU A 98 -17.04 -24.64 15.63
C GLU A 98 -15.82 -25.36 15.04
N VAL A 99 -15.18 -26.25 15.81
CA VAL A 99 -14.06 -27.06 15.33
C VAL A 99 -14.51 -28.04 14.24
N ASP A 100 -15.61 -28.75 14.46
CA ASP A 100 -16.12 -29.73 13.49
C ASP A 100 -16.60 -29.07 12.20
N THR A 101 -17.37 -27.98 12.32
CA THR A 101 -17.95 -27.31 11.14
C THR A 101 -16.92 -26.58 10.30
N CYS A 102 -15.81 -26.08 10.88
CA CYS A 102 -14.76 -25.45 10.09
C CYS A 102 -14.06 -26.44 9.14
N MET A 103 -13.99 -27.74 9.50
CA MET A 103 -13.36 -28.77 8.66
C MET A 103 -14.18 -29.13 7.41
N ILE A 104 -15.45 -28.72 7.38
CA ILE A 104 -16.35 -28.93 6.23
C ILE A 104 -16.84 -27.61 5.62
N ASN A 105 -16.14 -26.50 5.88
CA ASN A 105 -16.42 -25.16 5.36
C ASN A 105 -17.82 -24.61 5.73
N GLN A 106 -18.30 -24.91 6.93
CA GLN A 106 -19.62 -24.53 7.39
C GLN A 106 -19.56 -23.61 8.63
N SER A 107 -20.61 -22.78 8.77
CA SER A 107 -20.89 -22.03 9.99
C SER A 107 -21.26 -22.99 11.13
N PRO A 108 -20.93 -22.69 12.40
CA PRO A 108 -20.30 -21.47 12.90
C PRO A 108 -18.77 -21.45 12.83
N GLY A 109 -18.09 -22.54 12.49
CA GLY A 109 -16.62 -22.62 12.46
C GLY A 109 -16.01 -21.81 11.31
N CYS A 110 -16.69 -21.73 10.15
CA CYS A 110 -16.39 -20.80 9.06
C CYS A 110 -17.47 -19.70 9.00
N PRO A 111 -17.32 -18.61 9.76
CA PRO A 111 -18.32 -17.56 9.82
C PRO A 111 -18.34 -16.68 8.56
N ASP A 112 -19.50 -16.14 8.22
CA ASP A 112 -19.68 -15.15 7.15
C ASP A 112 -19.21 -13.75 7.57
N LEU A 113 -17.89 -13.57 7.77
CA LEU A 113 -17.29 -12.28 8.04
C LEU A 113 -16.89 -11.57 6.73
N SER A 114 -16.78 -10.26 6.78
CA SER A 114 -16.43 -9.46 5.61
C SER A 114 -15.31 -8.43 5.91
N ILE A 115 -14.63 -8.00 4.83
CA ILE A 115 -13.70 -6.87 4.81
C ILE A 115 -14.31 -5.79 3.94
N LEU A 116 -14.45 -4.56 4.47
CA LEU A 116 -14.84 -3.41 3.68
C LEU A 116 -13.63 -2.86 2.94
N SER A 117 -13.78 -2.66 1.63
CA SER A 117 -12.77 -2.05 0.75
C SER A 117 -13.40 -0.93 -0.08
N PHE A 118 -12.60 -0.27 -0.92
CA PHE A 118 -13.05 0.89 -1.69
C PHE A 118 -13.03 0.65 -3.19
N MET A 119 -13.99 1.24 -3.91
CA MET A 119 -13.99 1.23 -5.37
C MET A 119 -12.70 1.86 -5.91
N GLY A 120 -12.04 1.18 -6.85
CA GLY A 120 -10.74 1.57 -7.39
C GLY A 120 -9.53 1.04 -6.61
N ALA A 121 -9.71 0.42 -5.43
CA ALA A 121 -8.61 -0.10 -4.62
C ALA A 121 -7.88 -1.29 -5.27
N PHE A 122 -6.61 -1.47 -4.86
CA PHE A 122 -5.80 -2.63 -5.23
C PHE A 122 -5.03 -3.17 -4.03
N HIS A 123 -5.46 -4.32 -3.51
CA HIS A 123 -4.85 -4.96 -2.35
C HIS A 123 -4.14 -6.30 -2.66
N GLY A 124 -4.14 -6.71 -3.92
CA GLY A 124 -3.50 -7.94 -4.37
C GLY A 124 -4.43 -8.83 -5.21
N ARG A 125 -3.94 -10.04 -5.55
CA ARG A 125 -4.61 -10.96 -6.47
C ARG A 125 -4.77 -12.39 -5.93
N THR A 126 -4.51 -12.64 -4.64
CA THR A 126 -4.97 -13.84 -3.94
C THR A 126 -6.47 -13.75 -3.70
N MET A 127 -7.15 -14.83 -3.39
CA MET A 127 -8.63 -14.88 -3.41
C MET A 127 -9.28 -13.81 -2.52
N GLY A 128 -8.85 -13.65 -1.26
CA GLY A 128 -9.36 -12.60 -0.36
C GLY A 128 -8.94 -11.20 -0.78
N CYS A 129 -7.65 -11.01 -1.15
CA CYS A 129 -7.17 -9.73 -1.66
C CYS A 129 -7.89 -9.32 -2.96
N LEU A 130 -8.22 -10.28 -3.81
CA LEU A 130 -8.94 -10.03 -5.06
C LEU A 130 -10.37 -9.59 -4.81
N ALA A 131 -11.03 -10.12 -3.75
CA ALA A 131 -12.35 -9.66 -3.31
C ALA A 131 -12.33 -8.21 -2.82
N ALA A 132 -11.18 -7.71 -2.34
CA ALA A 132 -10.97 -6.31 -1.94
C ALA A 132 -10.32 -5.44 -3.04
N THR A 133 -10.04 -5.99 -4.23
CA THR A 133 -9.42 -5.28 -5.37
C THR A 133 -10.47 -4.91 -6.41
N HIS A 134 -10.57 -3.60 -6.74
CA HIS A 134 -11.60 -3.05 -7.63
C HIS A 134 -11.04 -2.06 -8.67
N SER A 135 -9.73 -2.10 -8.91
CA SER A 135 -9.06 -1.14 -9.79
C SER A 135 -9.27 -1.42 -11.29
N LYS A 136 -9.35 -2.68 -11.70
CA LYS A 136 -9.55 -3.08 -13.11
C LYS A 136 -10.27 -4.43 -13.21
N ALA A 137 -11.23 -4.54 -14.12
CA ALA A 137 -11.99 -5.78 -14.36
C ALA A 137 -11.08 -6.96 -14.74
N ILE A 138 -10.02 -6.72 -15.51
CA ILE A 138 -9.07 -7.77 -15.96
C ILE A 138 -8.39 -8.50 -14.79
N HIS A 139 -8.37 -7.92 -13.61
CA HIS A 139 -7.76 -8.57 -12.45
C HIS A 139 -8.62 -9.69 -11.87
N LYS A 140 -9.95 -9.66 -12.06
CA LYS A 140 -10.90 -10.48 -11.32
C LYS A 140 -11.99 -11.13 -12.17
N LEU A 141 -12.06 -10.82 -13.47
CA LEU A 141 -13.03 -11.45 -14.36
C LEU A 141 -12.89 -12.98 -14.30
N ASP A 142 -14.01 -13.70 -14.25
CA ASP A 142 -14.14 -15.17 -14.18
C ASP A 142 -13.59 -15.83 -12.88
N ILE A 143 -13.19 -15.03 -11.88
CA ILE A 143 -12.70 -15.54 -10.59
C ILE A 143 -13.81 -15.44 -9.54
N PRO A 144 -14.18 -16.51 -8.83
CA PRO A 144 -15.10 -16.47 -7.70
C PRO A 144 -14.65 -15.47 -6.63
N SER A 145 -15.58 -14.76 -6.02
CA SER A 145 -15.28 -13.72 -5.04
C SER A 145 -16.19 -13.80 -3.82
N PHE A 146 -15.73 -13.28 -2.69
CA PHE A 146 -16.54 -13.08 -1.50
C PHE A 146 -17.49 -11.89 -1.70
N ASP A 147 -18.71 -11.97 -1.18
CA ASP A 147 -19.67 -10.84 -1.13
C ASP A 147 -19.29 -9.91 0.04
N TRP A 148 -18.27 -9.11 -0.15
CA TRP A 148 -17.76 -8.13 0.80
C TRP A 148 -18.19 -6.71 0.39
N PRO A 149 -18.41 -5.78 1.37
CA PRO A 149 -18.86 -4.43 1.06
C PRO A 149 -17.78 -3.60 0.35
N ILE A 150 -18.23 -2.82 -0.64
CA ILE A 150 -17.37 -1.94 -1.44
C ILE A 150 -17.91 -0.52 -1.30
N ALA A 151 -17.15 0.35 -0.64
CA ALA A 151 -17.50 1.75 -0.45
C ALA A 151 -16.93 2.63 -1.60
N PRO A 152 -17.50 3.81 -1.86
CA PRO A 152 -16.86 4.76 -2.75
C PRO A 152 -15.61 5.36 -2.12
N PHE A 153 -14.57 5.60 -2.93
CA PHE A 153 -13.44 6.44 -2.56
C PHE A 153 -13.69 7.86 -3.06
N PRO A 154 -13.31 8.92 -2.30
CA PRO A 154 -13.57 10.30 -2.69
C PRO A 154 -13.00 10.66 -4.06
N LYS A 155 -13.78 11.33 -4.89
CA LYS A 155 -13.37 11.86 -6.20
C LYS A 155 -13.13 13.37 -6.10
N LEU A 156 -11.96 13.73 -5.58
CA LEU A 156 -11.62 15.13 -5.36
C LEU A 156 -11.48 15.92 -6.66
N GLN A 157 -11.94 17.17 -6.64
CA GLN A 157 -11.74 18.17 -7.69
C GLN A 157 -10.44 18.93 -7.45
N TYR A 158 -9.77 19.34 -8.53
CA TYR A 158 -8.49 20.04 -8.52
C TYR A 158 -8.56 21.36 -9.31
N PRO A 159 -7.84 22.40 -8.87
CA PRO A 159 -6.93 22.44 -7.71
C PRO A 159 -7.71 22.38 -6.38
N LEU A 160 -7.10 21.75 -5.35
CA LEU A 160 -7.80 21.47 -4.09
C LEU A 160 -8.26 22.73 -3.36
N GLU A 161 -7.48 23.81 -3.46
CA GLU A 161 -7.76 25.11 -2.84
C GLU A 161 -8.99 25.85 -3.41
N GLU A 162 -9.37 25.54 -4.64
CA GLU A 162 -10.55 26.13 -5.28
C GLU A 162 -11.85 25.35 -4.96
N PHE A 163 -11.74 24.07 -4.65
CA PHE A 163 -12.88 23.16 -4.46
C PHE A 163 -12.99 22.63 -3.02
N VAL A 164 -12.59 23.43 -2.03
CA VAL A 164 -12.55 23.01 -0.61
C VAL A 164 -13.91 22.49 -0.11
N ARG A 165 -14.98 23.23 -0.43
CA ARG A 165 -16.33 22.90 0.02
C ARG A 165 -16.88 21.63 -0.67
N GLU A 166 -16.72 21.57 -1.99
CA GLU A 166 -17.18 20.46 -2.82
C GLU A 166 -16.47 19.15 -2.43
N ASN A 167 -15.16 19.23 -2.22
CA ASN A 167 -14.33 18.11 -1.78
C ASN A 167 -14.72 17.63 -0.37
N ALA A 168 -14.96 18.56 0.57
CA ALA A 168 -15.45 18.19 1.91
C ALA A 168 -16.84 17.51 1.88
N GLN A 169 -17.73 17.93 1.00
CA GLN A 169 -19.03 17.31 0.81
C GLN A 169 -18.91 15.90 0.21
N GLU A 170 -18.02 15.72 -0.78
CA GLU A 170 -17.77 14.40 -1.38
C GLU A 170 -17.17 13.42 -0.36
N GLU A 171 -16.21 13.88 0.45
CA GLU A 171 -15.63 13.06 1.52
C GLU A 171 -16.68 12.68 2.57
N ALA A 172 -17.54 13.62 2.99
CA ALA A 172 -18.63 13.34 3.94
C ALA A 172 -19.61 12.30 3.38
N ARG A 173 -20.04 12.44 2.12
CA ARG A 173 -20.91 11.47 1.44
C ARG A 173 -20.29 10.07 1.41
N CYS A 174 -18.98 9.96 1.09
CA CYS A 174 -18.29 8.67 1.08
C CYS A 174 -18.24 8.03 2.49
N LEU A 175 -18.05 8.83 3.53
CA LEU A 175 -18.01 8.33 4.91
C LEU A 175 -19.40 7.88 5.39
N GLU A 176 -20.48 8.57 5.03
CA GLU A 176 -21.84 8.15 5.31
C GLU A 176 -22.13 6.79 4.67
N GLU A 177 -21.74 6.60 3.41
CA GLU A 177 -21.92 5.32 2.71
C GLU A 177 -21.09 4.19 3.32
N VAL A 178 -19.87 4.46 3.83
CA VAL A 178 -19.09 3.48 4.59
C VAL A 178 -19.87 2.99 5.81
N GLU A 179 -20.44 3.92 6.59
CA GLU A 179 -21.20 3.58 7.79
C GLU A 179 -22.47 2.79 7.47
N ASP A 180 -23.21 3.19 6.44
CA ASP A 180 -24.41 2.50 5.95
C ASP A 180 -24.08 1.06 5.50
N LEU A 181 -22.98 0.87 4.78
CA LEU A 181 -22.53 -0.44 4.35
C LEU A 181 -22.17 -1.35 5.54
N ILE A 182 -21.51 -0.85 6.57
CA ILE A 182 -21.20 -1.62 7.78
C ILE A 182 -22.49 -2.10 8.45
N VAL A 183 -23.48 -1.21 8.61
CA VAL A 183 -24.79 -1.54 9.19
C VAL A 183 -25.52 -2.57 8.33
N LYS A 184 -25.58 -2.36 7.02
CA LYS A 184 -26.26 -3.23 6.05
C LYS A 184 -25.66 -4.65 6.04
N TRP A 185 -24.31 -4.79 6.06
CA TRP A 185 -23.68 -6.11 6.08
C TRP A 185 -23.88 -6.83 7.41
N ARG A 186 -23.91 -6.10 8.52
CA ARG A 186 -24.29 -6.69 9.82
C ARG A 186 -25.73 -7.24 9.79
N GLN A 187 -26.69 -6.53 9.19
CA GLN A 187 -28.08 -6.98 9.04
C GLN A 187 -28.20 -8.22 8.13
N LYS A 188 -27.30 -8.35 7.15
CA LYS A 188 -27.20 -9.56 6.31
C LYS A 188 -26.57 -10.77 7.03
N GLY A 189 -26.15 -10.65 8.30
CA GLY A 189 -25.42 -11.69 9.02
C GLY A 189 -23.95 -11.85 8.59
N ARG A 190 -23.39 -10.84 7.93
CA ARG A 190 -22.00 -10.80 7.43
C ARG A 190 -21.23 -9.60 7.97
N PRO A 191 -21.04 -9.50 9.30
CA PRO A 191 -20.47 -8.30 9.90
C PRO A 191 -19.07 -8.00 9.35
N VAL A 192 -18.76 -6.70 9.29
CA VAL A 192 -17.46 -6.21 8.82
C VAL A 192 -16.45 -6.35 9.95
N ALA A 193 -15.49 -7.26 9.78
CA ALA A 193 -14.40 -7.47 10.75
C ALA A 193 -13.31 -6.42 10.63
N GLY A 194 -13.11 -5.84 9.44
CA GLY A 194 -12.11 -4.81 9.20
C GLY A 194 -12.38 -3.98 7.96
N ILE A 195 -11.76 -2.81 7.93
CA ILE A 195 -11.74 -1.87 6.80
C ILE A 195 -10.31 -1.82 6.28
N VAL A 196 -10.10 -2.01 4.98
CA VAL A 196 -8.78 -1.87 4.34
C VAL A 196 -8.77 -0.68 3.39
N ILE A 197 -7.71 0.15 3.48
CA ILE A 197 -7.57 1.35 2.65
C ILE A 197 -6.10 1.63 2.28
N GLU A 198 -5.88 2.14 1.08
CA GLU A 198 -4.58 2.69 0.65
C GLU A 198 -4.47 4.17 1.06
N PRO A 199 -3.32 4.68 1.54
CA PRO A 199 -3.13 6.11 1.80
C PRO A 199 -3.30 6.99 0.56
N ILE A 200 -2.82 6.49 -0.57
CA ILE A 200 -3.09 7.01 -1.91
C ILE A 200 -3.56 5.84 -2.73
N GLN A 201 -4.76 5.90 -3.27
CA GLN A 201 -5.33 4.81 -4.06
C GLN A 201 -4.61 4.73 -5.42
N ALA A 202 -3.55 3.90 -5.47
CA ALA A 202 -2.53 3.96 -6.51
C ALA A 202 -3.00 3.42 -7.86
N GLU A 203 -3.37 2.13 -7.95
CA GLU A 203 -3.77 1.50 -9.22
C GLU A 203 -5.10 2.06 -9.74
N GLY A 204 -5.95 2.59 -8.88
CA GLY A 204 -7.22 3.23 -9.22
C GLY A 204 -7.07 4.60 -9.87
N GLY A 205 -5.88 5.19 -9.88
CA GLY A 205 -5.63 6.47 -10.53
C GLY A 205 -4.90 7.51 -9.68
N ASP A 206 -4.11 7.09 -8.68
CA ASP A 206 -3.48 7.99 -7.70
C ASP A 206 -4.49 8.95 -7.06
N ASN A 207 -5.58 8.39 -6.56
CA ASN A 207 -6.62 9.16 -5.90
C ASN A 207 -6.22 9.48 -4.46
N HIS A 208 -6.41 10.72 -4.07
CA HIS A 208 -6.11 11.25 -2.74
C HIS A 208 -7.40 11.53 -1.96
N ALA A 209 -7.27 11.58 -0.65
CA ALA A 209 -8.27 12.11 0.27
C ALA A 209 -7.58 12.97 1.33
N SER A 210 -8.35 13.79 2.05
CA SER A 210 -7.81 14.65 3.10
C SER A 210 -7.41 13.86 4.36
N PRO A 211 -6.49 14.36 5.19
CA PRO A 211 -6.22 13.78 6.51
C PRO A 211 -7.47 13.66 7.38
N ASP A 212 -8.40 14.60 7.28
CA ASP A 212 -9.68 14.60 8.00
C ASP A 212 -10.57 13.41 7.60
N PHE A 213 -10.62 13.08 6.30
CA PHE A 213 -11.30 11.89 5.80
C PHE A 213 -10.80 10.61 6.49
N PHE A 214 -9.48 10.41 6.53
CA PHE A 214 -8.88 9.21 7.13
C PHE A 214 -9.09 9.17 8.65
N SER A 215 -9.02 10.31 9.33
CA SER A 215 -9.30 10.43 10.77
C SER A 215 -10.77 10.05 11.09
N LYS A 216 -11.71 10.55 10.31
CA LYS A 216 -13.13 10.21 10.46
C LYS A 216 -13.39 8.73 10.13
N LEU A 217 -12.75 8.20 9.08
CA LEU A 217 -12.84 6.78 8.73
C LEU A 217 -12.33 5.88 9.86
N ARG A 218 -11.19 6.26 10.49
CA ARG A 218 -10.68 5.56 11.69
C ARG A 218 -11.70 5.58 12.84
N ASN A 219 -12.36 6.71 13.06
CA ASN A 219 -13.40 6.83 14.09
C ASN A 219 -14.63 5.96 13.79
N ILE A 220 -15.06 5.85 12.53
CA ILE A 220 -16.13 4.94 12.11
C ILE A 220 -15.72 3.48 12.37
N ALA A 221 -14.51 3.08 11.99
CA ALA A 221 -14.01 1.74 12.27
C ALA A 221 -14.09 1.40 13.77
N ARG A 222 -13.60 2.31 14.62
CA ARG A 222 -13.65 2.15 16.08
C ARG A 222 -15.08 2.08 16.61
N LYS A 223 -15.98 2.97 16.16
CA LYS A 223 -17.40 3.02 16.55
C LYS A 223 -18.10 1.70 16.29
N HIS A 224 -17.80 1.05 15.19
CA HIS A 224 -18.43 -0.19 14.77
C HIS A 224 -17.67 -1.45 15.18
N GLY A 225 -16.53 -1.31 15.85
CA GLY A 225 -15.72 -2.42 16.32
C GLY A 225 -15.00 -3.19 15.21
N CYS A 226 -14.75 -2.52 14.07
CA CYS A 226 -13.96 -3.04 12.96
C CYS A 226 -12.48 -2.73 13.16
N ALA A 227 -11.59 -3.63 12.75
CA ALA A 227 -10.17 -3.32 12.66
C ALA A 227 -9.90 -2.34 11.51
N PHE A 228 -8.93 -1.44 11.68
CA PHE A 228 -8.52 -0.47 10.67
C PHE A 228 -7.17 -0.86 10.08
N HIS A 229 -7.18 -1.31 8.83
CA HIS A 229 -6.00 -1.77 8.10
C HIS A 229 -5.58 -0.76 7.03
N VAL A 230 -4.35 -0.24 7.15
CA VAL A 230 -3.72 0.64 6.17
C VAL A 230 -2.80 -0.17 5.27
N ASP A 231 -3.08 -0.18 3.99
CA ASP A 231 -2.25 -0.83 2.97
C ASP A 231 -1.18 0.13 2.44
N GLU A 232 0.01 0.05 3.02
CA GLU A 232 1.21 0.80 2.63
C GLU A 232 2.10 0.04 1.61
N VAL A 233 1.59 -1.01 1.00
CA VAL A 233 2.37 -1.83 0.05
C VAL A 233 2.96 -1.01 -1.08
N GLN A 234 2.30 0.04 -1.54
CA GLN A 234 2.83 0.91 -2.59
C GLN A 234 3.37 2.25 -2.07
N THR A 235 2.77 2.82 -1.07
CA THR A 235 3.12 4.14 -0.53
C THR A 235 4.26 4.11 0.47
N GLY A 236 4.36 3.05 1.27
CA GLY A 236 5.40 2.89 2.29
C GLY A 236 6.82 2.86 1.76
N GLY A 237 7.79 3.20 2.60
CA GLY A 237 9.21 3.23 2.27
C GLY A 237 9.70 4.58 1.72
N GLY A 238 9.06 5.70 2.09
CA GLY A 238 9.66 7.03 2.01
C GLY A 238 9.26 7.91 0.82
N THR A 239 8.51 7.40 -0.17
CA THR A 239 8.22 8.15 -1.41
C THR A 239 7.34 9.38 -1.23
N THR A 240 6.66 9.51 -0.10
CA THR A 240 5.84 10.70 0.22
C THR A 240 6.57 11.73 1.08
N GLY A 241 7.86 11.53 1.37
CA GLY A 241 8.66 12.38 2.26
C GLY A 241 8.59 11.97 3.74
N LYS A 242 7.65 11.13 4.12
CA LYS A 242 7.63 10.38 5.38
C LYS A 242 7.83 8.90 5.10
N PHE A 243 8.30 8.11 6.09
CA PHE A 243 8.55 6.70 5.86
C PHE A 243 7.26 5.94 5.54
N TRP A 244 6.19 6.21 6.27
CA TRP A 244 4.84 5.73 6.03
C TRP A 244 3.94 6.89 5.58
N ALA A 245 3.19 6.72 4.50
CA ALA A 245 2.34 7.79 3.97
C ALA A 245 1.22 8.18 4.94
N HIS A 246 0.65 7.23 5.70
CA HIS A 246 -0.39 7.52 6.68
C HIS A 246 0.09 8.39 7.87
N GLU A 247 1.40 8.57 8.07
CA GLU A 247 1.92 9.52 9.06
C GLU A 247 1.52 10.97 8.75
N HIS A 248 1.18 11.28 7.50
CA HIS A 248 0.65 12.59 7.11
C HIS A 248 -0.76 12.86 7.64
N TRP A 249 -1.47 11.84 8.08
CA TRP A 249 -2.84 12.01 8.59
C TRP A 249 -2.89 12.54 10.02
N GLY A 250 -1.84 12.35 10.82
CA GLY A 250 -1.77 12.78 12.20
C GLY A 250 -2.84 12.12 13.08
N LEU A 251 -3.07 10.81 12.91
CA LEU A 251 -4.07 10.08 13.69
C LEU A 251 -3.73 10.07 15.19
N ASP A 252 -4.68 10.48 16.03
CA ASP A 252 -4.58 10.37 17.49
C ASP A 252 -4.62 8.90 17.94
N ASP A 253 -5.42 8.07 17.26
CA ASP A 253 -5.53 6.63 17.47
C ASP A 253 -4.94 5.90 16.25
N PRO A 254 -3.75 5.28 16.37
CA PRO A 254 -3.08 4.62 15.25
C PRO A 254 -3.93 3.51 14.61
N ALA A 255 -3.57 3.12 13.39
CA ALA A 255 -4.14 1.95 12.72
C ALA A 255 -3.96 0.67 13.55
N ASP A 256 -4.78 -0.34 13.28
CA ASP A 256 -4.68 -1.64 13.96
C ASP A 256 -3.73 -2.57 13.19
N VAL A 257 -3.65 -2.40 11.87
CA VAL A 257 -2.78 -3.15 10.95
C VAL A 257 -2.18 -2.21 9.91
N VAL A 258 -0.90 -2.38 9.58
CA VAL A 258 -0.23 -1.69 8.46
C VAL A 258 0.54 -2.73 7.64
N SER A 259 0.12 -2.98 6.41
CA SER A 259 0.82 -3.90 5.51
C SER A 259 1.86 -3.18 4.66
N PHE A 260 2.93 -3.89 4.31
CA PHE A 260 4.03 -3.36 3.52
C PHE A 260 4.60 -4.39 2.55
N SER A 261 5.29 -3.92 1.52
CA SER A 261 6.08 -4.73 0.58
C SER A 261 6.92 -3.84 -0.35
N LYS A 262 7.17 -4.29 -1.57
CA LYS A 262 7.82 -3.56 -2.68
C LYS A 262 9.16 -2.93 -2.28
N LYS A 263 9.19 -1.63 -1.97
CA LYS A 263 10.42 -0.90 -1.65
C LYS A 263 11.15 -1.42 -0.40
N LEU A 264 10.42 -2.10 0.49
CA LEU A 264 11.01 -2.75 1.65
C LEU A 264 11.62 -4.13 1.33
N LEU A 265 11.65 -4.54 0.06
CA LEU A 265 12.23 -5.79 -0.46
C LEU A 265 11.54 -7.07 0.00
N THR A 266 10.98 -7.09 1.19
CA THR A 266 10.18 -8.16 1.77
C THR A 266 8.73 -7.72 1.91
N GLY A 267 7.80 -8.65 2.11
CA GLY A 267 6.44 -8.36 2.52
C GLY A 267 6.24 -8.56 4.02
N GLY A 268 5.12 -8.10 4.51
CA GLY A 268 4.72 -8.25 5.90
C GLY A 268 3.62 -7.29 6.30
N TYR A 269 3.22 -7.38 7.54
CA TYR A 269 2.34 -6.40 8.16
C TYR A 269 2.71 -6.21 9.64
N TYR A 270 2.60 -4.96 10.06
CA TYR A 270 2.62 -4.61 11.49
C TYR A 270 1.21 -4.71 12.04
N HIS A 271 1.10 -5.02 13.33
CA HIS A 271 -0.19 -5.06 14.00
C HIS A 271 -0.07 -4.75 15.49
N ARG A 272 -1.18 -4.35 16.11
CA ARG A 272 -1.28 -4.21 17.56
C ARG A 272 -1.27 -5.58 18.24
N ASP A 273 -0.90 -5.62 19.50
CA ASP A 273 -0.83 -6.87 20.29
C ASP A 273 -2.15 -7.65 20.29
N GLU A 274 -3.27 -6.96 20.28
CA GLU A 274 -4.63 -7.55 20.28
C GLU A 274 -4.94 -8.41 19.04
N LEU A 275 -4.25 -8.15 17.93
CA LEU A 275 -4.40 -8.91 16.68
C LEU A 275 -3.41 -10.07 16.55
N LEU A 276 -2.61 -10.32 17.59
CA LEU A 276 -1.74 -11.50 17.62
C LEU A 276 -2.61 -12.77 17.61
N ALA A 277 -2.32 -13.69 16.69
CA ALA A 277 -3.00 -14.97 16.65
C ALA A 277 -2.76 -15.73 17.96
N ASP A 278 -3.84 -16.21 18.57
CA ASP A 278 -3.85 -16.86 19.88
C ASP A 278 -3.13 -18.22 19.92
N LYS A 279 -2.92 -18.84 18.75
CA LYS A 279 -2.26 -20.13 18.63
C LYS A 279 -1.27 -20.17 17.46
N PRO A 280 -0.17 -20.93 17.59
CA PRO A 280 0.76 -21.17 16.48
C PRO A 280 0.05 -21.71 15.23
N TYR A 281 0.62 -21.48 14.06
CA TYR A 281 0.18 -21.94 12.76
C TYR A 281 -1.16 -21.36 12.23
N ARG A 282 -1.89 -20.56 12.98
CA ARG A 282 -3.09 -19.88 12.46
C ARG A 282 -2.76 -18.85 11.38
N ILE A 283 -1.64 -18.13 11.54
CA ILE A 283 -1.04 -17.27 10.53
C ILE A 283 0.29 -17.90 10.13
N PHE A 284 0.28 -18.55 8.98
CA PHE A 284 1.44 -19.35 8.55
C PHE A 284 1.45 -19.56 7.03
N ASN A 285 2.63 -19.60 6.46
CA ASN A 285 2.99 -20.25 5.21
C ASN A 285 4.44 -20.71 5.30
N THR A 286 4.86 -21.64 4.43
CA THR A 286 6.17 -22.31 4.52
C THR A 286 7.34 -21.33 4.64
N TRP A 287 7.34 -20.27 3.85
CA TRP A 287 8.50 -19.38 3.77
C TRP A 287 8.43 -18.18 4.73
N MET A 288 7.26 -17.65 5.04
CA MET A 288 7.06 -16.48 5.91
C MET A 288 7.97 -15.28 5.58
N GLY A 289 8.31 -15.12 4.31
CA GLY A 289 9.26 -14.12 3.82
C GLY A 289 10.59 -14.71 3.35
N ASP A 290 11.63 -13.89 3.39
CA ASP A 290 12.98 -14.24 2.94
C ASP A 290 14.03 -13.57 3.86
N PRO A 291 14.82 -14.34 4.60
CA PRO A 291 15.82 -13.78 5.53
C PRO A 291 16.86 -12.90 4.83
N SER A 292 17.26 -13.22 3.59
CA SER A 292 18.19 -12.41 2.83
C SER A 292 17.65 -11.01 2.53
N LYS A 293 16.33 -10.88 2.34
CA LYS A 293 15.67 -9.59 2.09
C LYS A 293 15.70 -8.68 3.32
N ASN A 294 15.58 -9.25 4.51
CA ASN A 294 15.69 -8.48 5.76
C ASN A 294 17.12 -7.93 5.95
N LEU A 295 18.16 -8.72 5.59
CA LEU A 295 19.55 -8.24 5.62
C LEU A 295 19.77 -7.08 4.63
N PHE A 296 19.28 -7.21 3.40
CA PHE A 296 19.33 -6.11 2.42
C PHE A 296 18.55 -4.89 2.88
N LEU A 297 17.39 -5.08 3.52
CA LEU A 297 16.59 -3.98 4.04
C LEU A 297 17.35 -3.18 5.09
N SER A 298 18.08 -3.83 6.01
CA SER A 298 18.89 -3.13 7.01
C SER A 298 19.87 -2.15 6.35
N GLU A 299 20.55 -2.58 5.27
CA GLU A 299 21.48 -1.70 4.54
C GLU A 299 20.75 -0.59 3.76
N VAL A 300 19.59 -0.88 3.19
CA VAL A 300 18.76 0.16 2.55
C VAL A 300 18.35 1.23 3.56
N LEU A 301 17.95 0.84 4.77
CA LEU A 301 17.58 1.77 5.84
C LEU A 301 18.77 2.61 6.30
N ASN A 302 19.96 2.02 6.39
CA ASN A 302 21.21 2.74 6.71
C ASN A 302 21.51 3.80 5.63
N VAL A 303 21.35 3.47 4.35
CA VAL A 303 21.53 4.43 3.25
C VAL A 303 20.50 5.55 3.32
N ILE A 304 19.22 5.23 3.54
CA ILE A 304 18.15 6.23 3.66
C ILE A 304 18.47 7.25 4.76
N ARG A 305 18.92 6.78 5.93
CA ARG A 305 19.29 7.64 7.07
C ARG A 305 20.56 8.45 6.80
N ARG A 306 21.62 7.80 6.34
CA ARG A 306 22.94 8.43 6.09
C ARG A 306 22.86 9.53 5.02
N GLU A 307 22.06 9.33 3.98
CA GLU A 307 21.95 10.22 2.85
C GLU A 307 20.74 11.17 2.94
N ASN A 308 20.01 11.18 4.07
CA ASN A 308 18.82 12.00 4.31
C ASN A 308 17.81 11.92 3.15
N LEU A 309 17.55 10.70 2.64
CA LEU A 309 16.77 10.52 1.41
C LEU A 309 15.31 10.97 1.55
N LEU A 310 14.73 11.03 2.75
CA LEU A 310 13.36 11.55 2.94
C LEU A 310 13.29 13.07 2.71
N GLU A 311 14.32 13.81 3.09
CA GLU A 311 14.42 15.24 2.78
C GLU A 311 14.62 15.45 1.27
N GLU A 312 15.46 14.63 0.63
CA GLU A 312 15.65 14.65 -0.82
C GLU A 312 14.34 14.41 -1.56
N VAL A 313 13.55 13.42 -1.13
CA VAL A 313 12.21 13.13 -1.68
C VAL A 313 11.27 14.33 -1.53
N THR A 314 11.29 15.00 -0.39
CA THR A 314 10.47 16.19 -0.14
C THR A 314 10.86 17.33 -1.07
N ARG A 315 12.17 17.59 -1.23
CA ARG A 315 12.71 18.64 -2.09
C ARG A 315 12.45 18.38 -3.57
N SER A 316 12.89 17.22 -4.07
CA SER A 316 12.71 16.84 -5.48
C SER A 316 11.23 16.63 -5.83
N GLY A 317 10.40 16.15 -4.87
CA GLY A 317 8.96 16.02 -5.02
C GLY A 317 8.27 17.37 -5.19
N LYS A 318 8.65 18.37 -4.42
CA LYS A 318 8.14 19.75 -4.59
C LYS A 318 8.48 20.30 -5.98
N ALA A 319 9.73 20.14 -6.42
CA ALA A 319 10.15 20.58 -7.75
C ALA A 319 9.39 19.83 -8.86
N LEU A 320 9.20 18.51 -8.72
CA LEU A 320 8.44 17.70 -9.66
C LEU A 320 6.98 18.17 -9.76
N LEU A 321 6.32 18.34 -8.63
CA LEU A 321 4.91 18.76 -8.59
C LEU A 321 4.72 20.14 -9.19
N GLN A 322 5.59 21.11 -8.87
CA GLN A 322 5.58 22.45 -9.46
C GLN A 322 5.79 22.41 -10.98
N GLY A 323 6.74 21.59 -11.45
CA GLY A 323 6.99 21.44 -12.89
C GLY A 323 5.81 20.81 -13.63
N LEU A 324 5.15 19.83 -13.03
CA LEU A 324 3.93 19.22 -13.60
C LEU A 324 2.76 20.24 -13.66
N TYR A 325 2.59 21.09 -12.64
CA TYR A 325 1.62 22.18 -12.69
C TYR A 325 1.93 23.18 -13.81
N ALA A 326 3.20 23.54 -13.99
CA ALA A 326 3.61 24.41 -15.10
C ALA A 326 3.29 23.81 -16.47
N LEU A 327 3.55 22.51 -16.66
CA LEU A 327 3.18 21.79 -17.89
C LEU A 327 1.66 21.73 -18.07
N GLN A 328 0.89 21.48 -17.01
CA GLN A 328 -0.57 21.51 -17.08
C GLN A 328 -1.10 22.90 -17.49
N THR A 329 -0.54 23.98 -16.96
CA THR A 329 -0.91 25.34 -17.31
C THR A 329 -0.58 25.65 -18.78
N GLN A 330 0.54 25.14 -19.29
CA GLN A 330 0.98 25.33 -20.68
C GLN A 330 0.16 24.47 -21.67
N TYR A 331 -0.30 23.29 -21.25
CA TYR A 331 -1.04 22.34 -22.09
C TYR A 331 -2.39 21.91 -21.48
N PRO A 332 -3.28 22.86 -21.17
CA PRO A 332 -4.51 22.57 -20.40
C PRO A 332 -5.52 21.70 -21.15
N HIS A 333 -5.43 21.59 -22.47
CA HIS A 333 -6.24 20.71 -23.30
C HIS A 333 -5.75 19.25 -23.32
N ILE A 334 -4.50 18.99 -22.86
CA ILE A 334 -3.91 17.65 -22.78
C ILE A 334 -3.85 17.18 -21.34
N LEU A 335 -3.44 18.04 -20.39
CA LEU A 335 -3.11 17.71 -19.02
C LEU A 335 -4.08 18.34 -18.01
N SER A 336 -4.40 17.60 -16.96
CA SER A 336 -5.28 18.01 -15.89
C SER A 336 -4.97 17.28 -14.58
N ARG A 337 -5.54 17.76 -13.47
CA ARG A 337 -5.53 17.09 -12.16
C ARG A 337 -4.13 16.67 -11.70
N THR A 338 -3.14 17.53 -11.85
CA THR A 338 -1.80 17.34 -11.26
C THR A 338 -1.94 17.20 -9.74
N ARG A 339 -1.36 16.16 -9.18
CA ARG A 339 -1.44 15.82 -7.76
C ARG A 339 -0.24 15.01 -7.31
N GLY A 340 0.01 14.97 -6.00
CA GLY A 340 1.07 14.14 -5.45
C GLY A 340 1.52 14.57 -4.07
N GLN A 341 2.35 13.73 -3.48
CA GLN A 341 2.99 13.95 -2.19
C GLN A 341 4.41 13.37 -2.22
N GLY A 342 5.42 14.18 -1.89
CA GLY A 342 6.80 13.82 -2.17
C GLY A 342 6.99 13.55 -3.67
N THR A 343 7.69 12.48 -4.02
CA THR A 343 7.88 12.06 -5.41
C THR A 343 6.80 11.10 -5.92
N PHE A 344 5.80 10.80 -5.10
CA PHE A 344 4.62 10.03 -5.49
C PHE A 344 3.61 10.96 -6.15
N CYS A 345 3.80 11.24 -7.44
CA CYS A 345 3.03 12.22 -8.21
C CYS A 345 2.29 11.59 -9.38
N ALA A 346 1.25 12.29 -9.84
CA ALA A 346 0.46 11.89 -10.99
C ALA A 346 -0.15 13.09 -11.71
N ILE A 347 -0.47 12.90 -12.99
CA ILE A 347 -1.18 13.85 -13.83
C ILE A 347 -2.12 13.09 -14.75
N ASP A 348 -3.32 13.61 -14.98
CA ASP A 348 -4.25 13.03 -15.93
C ASP A 348 -4.07 13.63 -17.31
N THR A 349 -4.22 12.80 -18.33
CA THR A 349 -4.35 13.22 -19.72
C THR A 349 -5.82 13.35 -20.11
N CYS A 350 -6.11 13.91 -21.30
CA CYS A 350 -7.49 14.05 -21.77
C CYS A 350 -8.19 12.68 -21.98
N ASN A 351 -7.43 11.65 -22.41
CA ASN A 351 -7.91 10.28 -22.60
C ASN A 351 -6.75 9.27 -22.50
N ASP A 352 -7.07 7.98 -22.54
CA ASP A 352 -6.11 6.86 -22.44
C ASP A 352 -5.19 6.79 -23.67
N ALA A 353 -5.70 7.03 -24.88
CA ALA A 353 -4.91 7.01 -26.10
C ALA A 353 -3.78 8.07 -26.08
N THR A 354 -4.10 9.28 -25.60
CA THR A 354 -3.10 10.36 -25.42
C THR A 354 -2.07 9.97 -24.36
N ARG A 355 -2.51 9.40 -23.23
CA ARG A 355 -1.61 8.86 -22.20
C ARG A 355 -0.62 7.86 -22.77
N ASP A 356 -1.12 6.87 -23.51
CA ASP A 356 -0.30 5.78 -24.04
C ASP A 356 0.67 6.28 -25.11
N SER A 357 0.25 7.23 -25.93
CA SER A 357 1.11 7.92 -26.90
C SER A 357 2.25 8.67 -26.20
N ILE A 358 1.95 9.49 -25.18
CA ILE A 358 2.97 10.20 -24.41
C ILE A 358 3.95 9.23 -23.77
N MET A 359 3.45 8.16 -23.15
CA MET A 359 4.29 7.16 -22.50
C MET A 359 5.21 6.43 -23.48
N LEU A 360 4.72 6.10 -24.69
CA LEU A 360 5.53 5.48 -25.73
C LEU A 360 6.63 6.40 -26.22
N LYS A 361 6.31 7.67 -26.51
CA LYS A 361 7.29 8.69 -26.92
C LYS A 361 8.34 8.93 -25.83
N ALA A 362 7.91 9.00 -24.55
CA ALA A 362 8.80 9.16 -23.41
C ALA A 362 9.79 7.99 -23.29
N ARG A 363 9.32 6.75 -23.45
CA ARG A 363 10.18 5.56 -23.48
C ARG A 363 11.22 5.61 -24.57
N ASN A 364 10.84 6.03 -25.77
CA ASN A 364 11.76 6.20 -26.91
C ASN A 364 12.81 7.29 -26.66
N LYS A 365 12.52 8.27 -25.82
CA LYS A 365 13.46 9.32 -25.37
C LYS A 365 14.21 8.93 -24.08
N GLY A 366 14.11 7.67 -23.61
CA GLY A 366 14.81 7.16 -22.42
C GLY A 366 14.13 7.46 -21.08
N LEU A 367 12.90 7.98 -21.07
CA LEU A 367 12.10 8.23 -19.88
C LEU A 367 11.05 7.15 -19.69
N PHE A 368 11.19 6.33 -18.64
CA PHE A 368 10.23 5.31 -18.29
C PHE A 368 9.27 5.76 -17.20
N MET A 369 7.98 5.76 -17.48
CA MET A 369 6.89 6.13 -16.56
C MET A 369 5.83 5.03 -16.49
N GLY A 370 4.97 5.07 -15.48
CA GLY A 370 3.85 4.14 -15.32
C GLY A 370 2.50 4.78 -15.63
N SER A 371 1.49 3.94 -15.86
CA SER A 371 0.07 4.34 -15.92
C SER A 371 -0.73 3.78 -14.77
N CYS A 372 -1.82 4.45 -14.39
CA CYS A 372 -2.83 3.95 -13.48
C CYS A 372 -4.20 4.58 -13.81
N GLY A 373 -5.28 4.06 -13.19
CA GLY A 373 -6.63 4.51 -13.54
C GLY A 373 -6.92 4.38 -15.02
N GLU A 374 -7.80 5.23 -15.54
CA GLU A 374 -8.18 5.26 -16.95
C GLU A 374 -7.17 6.02 -17.80
N LYS A 375 -6.75 7.22 -17.36
CA LYS A 375 -5.97 8.17 -18.16
C LYS A 375 -4.81 8.85 -17.40
N THR A 376 -4.38 8.28 -16.30
CA THR A 376 -3.37 8.88 -15.41
C THR A 376 -1.96 8.39 -15.77
N ILE A 377 -1.02 9.33 -15.88
CA ILE A 377 0.43 9.07 -15.86
C ILE A 377 0.90 9.22 -14.42
N ARG A 378 1.61 8.22 -13.91
CA ARG A 378 2.15 8.23 -12.55
C ARG A 378 3.67 8.24 -12.52
N PHE A 379 4.23 8.92 -11.52
CA PHE A 379 5.66 9.04 -11.28
C PHE A 379 6.03 8.28 -10.00
N ARG A 380 7.00 7.39 -10.10
CA ARG A 380 7.47 6.51 -9.00
C ARG A 380 8.98 6.39 -9.01
N PRO A 381 9.72 7.51 -8.95
CA PRO A 381 11.17 7.43 -8.96
C PRO A 381 11.71 6.77 -7.69
N ALA A 382 12.95 6.28 -7.76
CA ALA A 382 13.68 5.82 -6.59
C ALA A 382 13.96 7.00 -5.63
N LEU A 383 14.18 6.73 -4.32
CA LEU A 383 14.41 7.76 -3.32
C LEU A 383 15.64 8.65 -3.61
N VAL A 384 16.58 8.17 -4.42
CA VAL A 384 17.78 8.90 -4.86
C VAL A 384 17.54 9.85 -6.05
N PHE A 385 16.28 10.03 -6.45
CA PHE A 385 15.87 10.96 -7.50
C PHE A 385 16.05 12.40 -7.02
N LYS A 386 16.80 13.21 -7.79
CA LYS A 386 17.20 14.58 -7.43
C LYS A 386 16.62 15.60 -8.40
N GLU A 387 16.72 16.90 -8.07
CA GLU A 387 16.18 17.99 -8.90
C GLU A 387 16.71 17.97 -10.32
N TYR A 388 17.96 17.62 -10.58
CA TYR A 388 18.47 17.54 -11.95
C TYR A 388 17.75 16.48 -12.79
N HIS A 389 17.33 15.36 -12.15
CA HIS A 389 16.49 14.37 -12.83
C HIS A 389 15.07 14.90 -13.09
N VAL A 390 14.55 15.73 -12.17
CA VAL A 390 13.26 16.43 -12.38
C VAL A 390 13.34 17.30 -13.64
N HIS A 391 14.39 18.12 -13.78
CA HIS A 391 14.58 18.96 -14.96
C HIS A 391 14.68 18.15 -16.25
N GLN A 392 15.42 17.04 -16.26
CA GLN A 392 15.50 16.15 -17.43
C GLN A 392 14.14 15.57 -17.79
N LEU A 393 13.39 15.10 -16.80
CA LEU A 393 12.05 14.54 -16.97
C LEU A 393 11.09 15.59 -17.56
N LEU A 394 11.06 16.79 -16.99
CA LEU A 394 10.16 17.86 -17.42
C LEU A 394 10.49 18.36 -18.84
N ASN A 395 11.78 18.47 -19.19
CA ASN A 395 12.21 18.82 -20.54
C ASN A 395 11.74 17.80 -21.58
N ILE A 396 11.93 16.50 -21.31
CA ILE A 396 11.46 15.43 -22.20
C ILE A 396 9.94 15.47 -22.36
N LEU A 397 9.20 15.67 -21.25
CA LEU A 397 7.74 15.77 -21.30
C LEU A 397 7.29 17.00 -22.09
N ASN A 398 7.92 18.15 -21.89
CA ASN A 398 7.60 19.38 -22.62
C ASN A 398 7.80 19.21 -24.12
N ASP A 399 8.92 18.60 -24.55
CA ASP A 399 9.18 18.30 -25.96
C ASP A 399 8.08 17.41 -26.56
N ILE A 400 7.68 16.36 -25.83
CA ILE A 400 6.62 15.43 -26.28
C ILE A 400 5.28 16.15 -26.39
N LEU A 401 4.93 16.96 -25.38
CA LEU A 401 3.66 17.70 -25.36
C LEU A 401 3.57 18.76 -26.46
N ALA A 402 4.69 19.39 -26.81
CA ALA A 402 4.75 20.33 -27.93
C ALA A 402 4.45 19.68 -29.29
N GLU A 403 4.72 18.36 -29.42
CA GLU A 403 4.38 17.57 -30.61
C GLU A 403 2.90 17.17 -30.71
N HIS A 404 2.14 17.31 -29.61
CA HIS A 404 0.70 16.98 -29.51
C HIS A 404 -0.24 18.18 -29.73
N LYS A 405 0.28 19.27 -30.31
CA LYS A 405 -0.51 20.47 -30.63
C LYS A 405 -1.53 20.21 -31.73
#